data_78e88c6bde41d58f3cf072450cc45cbe
#
_entry.id   78e88c6bde41d58f3cf072450cc45cbe
#
_cell.length_a   1.000
_cell.length_b   1.000
_cell.length_c   1.000
_cell.angle_alpha   90.00
_cell.angle_beta   90.00
_cell.angle_gamma   90.00
#
_symmetry.space_group_name_H-M   'P 1'
#
loop_
_entity.id
_entity.type
_entity.pdbx_description
1 polymer ?
#
loop_
_entity_poly.entity_id
_entity_poly.type
_entity_poly.pdbx_seq_one_letter_code
_entity_poly.pdbx_strand_id
1 'polypeptide(L)' 'MPLFKELKELKAQLKYYEDKVPVNNMGKWSRSVAIESYKKKIAKVEKKIAELKKSKDGN' A
#
# COMPACT_ATOMS: atom_id res chain seq x y z
N MET A 1 7.54 11.79 -9.26
CA MET A 1 8.17 10.48 -9.28
C MET A 1 7.12 9.36 -9.29
N PRO A 2 7.35 8.32 -10.09
CA PRO A 2 6.38 7.23 -10.18
C PRO A 2 6.11 6.52 -8.85
N LEU A 3 7.11 6.46 -7.97
CA LEU A 3 6.95 5.77 -6.68
C LEU A 3 5.95 6.47 -5.77
N PHE A 4 5.96 7.79 -5.75
CA PHE A 4 5.01 8.53 -4.92
C PHE A 4 3.59 8.36 -5.43
N LYS A 5 3.42 8.37 -6.74
CA LYS A 5 2.12 8.18 -7.35
C LYS A 5 1.60 6.76 -7.06
N GLU A 6 2.46 5.78 -7.18
CA GLU A 6 2.13 4.39 -6.89
C GLU A 6 1.73 4.22 -5.44
N LEU A 7 2.49 4.82 -4.53
CA LEU A 7 2.18 4.76 -3.10
C LEU A 7 0.81 5.37 -2.81
N LYS A 8 0.53 6.52 -3.40
CA LYS A 8 -0.75 7.18 -3.22
C LYS A 8 -1.90 6.32 -3.70
N GLU A 9 -1.74 5.68 -4.84
CA GLU A 9 -2.77 4.80 -5.39
C GLU A 9 -3.00 3.57 -4.52
N LEU A 10 -1.91 2.97 -4.05
CA LEU A 10 -2.01 1.81 -3.16
C LEU A 10 -2.71 2.15 -1.85
N LYS A 11 -2.36 3.28 -1.27
CA LYS A 11 -3.01 3.73 -0.03
C LYS A 11 -4.50 4.01 -0.24
N ALA A 12 -4.84 4.60 -1.38
CA ALA A 12 -6.23 4.88 -1.71
C ALA A 12 -7.03 3.59 -1.87
N GLN A 13 -6.44 2.59 -2.52
CA GLN A 13 -7.09 1.31 -2.70
C GLN A 13 -7.26 0.58 -1.37
N LEU A 14 -6.25 0.63 -0.52
CA LEU A 14 -6.34 0.02 0.81
C LEU A 14 -7.47 0.65 1.61
N LYS A 15 -7.54 1.97 1.60
CA LYS A 15 -8.60 2.68 2.30
C LYS A 15 -9.98 2.31 1.75
N TYR A 16 -10.08 2.15 0.44
CA TYR A 16 -11.32 1.74 -0.19
C TYR A 16 -11.79 0.39 0.35
N TYR A 17 -10.88 -0.58 0.44
CA TYR A 17 -11.21 -1.89 0.98
C TYR A 17 -11.65 -1.82 2.45
N GLU A 18 -10.97 -0.99 3.22
CA GLU A 18 -11.30 -0.85 4.64
C GLU A 18 -12.63 -0.15 4.87
N ASP A 19 -12.93 0.88 4.07
CA ASP A 19 -14.09 1.72 4.28
C ASP A 19 -15.32 1.30 3.46
N LYS A 20 -15.11 0.89 2.23
CA LYS A 20 -16.21 0.67 1.29
C LYS A 20 -16.60 -0.78 1.11
N VAL A 21 -15.70 -1.70 1.35
CA VAL A 21 -15.99 -3.11 1.16
C VAL A 21 -16.33 -3.74 2.49
N PRO A 22 -17.62 -4.06 2.73
CA PRO A 22 -18.00 -4.69 3.98
C PRO A 22 -17.50 -6.13 4.04
N VAL A 23 -17.21 -6.57 5.25
CA VAL A 23 -16.70 -7.92 5.50
C VAL A 23 -17.63 -8.98 4.91
N ASN A 24 -18.94 -8.74 4.98
CA ASN A 24 -19.94 -9.71 4.56
C ASN A 24 -19.97 -9.94 3.05
N ASN A 25 -19.54 -8.95 2.27
CA ASN A 25 -19.61 -9.05 0.80
C ASN A 25 -18.48 -9.89 0.21
N MET A 26 -17.31 -9.83 0.79
CA MET A 26 -16.14 -10.55 0.26
C MET A 26 -15.77 -11.78 1.06
N GLY A 27 -16.35 -11.90 2.21
CA GLY A 27 -15.89 -12.88 3.16
C GLY A 27 -14.67 -12.35 3.91
N LYS A 28 -14.61 -12.71 5.17
CA LYS A 28 -13.60 -12.22 6.08
C LYS A 28 -12.19 -12.55 5.61
N TRP A 29 -12.02 -13.77 5.13
CA TRP A 29 -10.70 -14.24 4.71
C TRP A 29 -10.21 -13.49 3.46
N SER A 30 -11.06 -13.36 2.45
CA SER A 30 -10.70 -12.69 1.21
C SER A 30 -10.33 -11.24 1.43
N ARG A 31 -11.12 -10.57 2.27
CA ARG A 31 -10.85 -9.16 2.60
C ARG A 31 -9.52 -9.02 3.32
N SER A 32 -9.24 -9.89 4.26
CA SER A 32 -7.97 -9.88 5.00
C SER A 32 -6.78 -10.09 4.08
N VAL A 33 -6.87 -11.02 3.15
CA VAL A 33 -5.81 -11.29 2.19
C VAL A 33 -5.55 -10.07 1.32
N ALA A 34 -6.61 -9.44 0.83
CA ALA A 34 -6.47 -8.26 -0.01
C ALA A 34 -5.79 -7.11 0.74
N ILE A 35 -6.24 -6.86 1.97
CA ILE A 35 -5.68 -5.79 2.79
C ILE A 35 -4.20 -6.05 3.09
N GLU A 36 -3.85 -7.27 3.45
CA GLU A 36 -2.46 -7.63 3.71
C GLU A 36 -1.60 -7.48 2.47
N SER A 37 -2.12 -7.87 1.31
CA SER A 37 -1.41 -7.74 0.06
C SER A 37 -1.07 -6.28 -0.23
N TYR A 38 -2.05 -5.39 -0.05
CA TYR A 38 -1.83 -3.96 -0.24
C TYR A 38 -0.83 -3.41 0.77
N LYS A 39 -0.92 -3.83 2.02
CA LYS A 39 0.03 -3.38 3.05
C LYS A 39 1.46 -3.78 2.71
N LYS A 40 1.65 -4.98 2.20
CA LYS A 40 2.97 -5.45 1.78
C LYS A 40 3.50 -4.63 0.62
N LYS A 41 2.66 -4.33 -0.36
CA LYS A 41 3.05 -3.51 -1.49
C LYS A 41 3.42 -2.10 -1.07
N ILE A 42 2.63 -1.53 -0.17
CA ILE A 42 2.89 -0.19 0.36
C ILE A 42 4.23 -0.16 1.09
N ALA A 43 4.48 -1.13 1.96
CA ALA A 43 5.73 -1.21 2.69
C ALA A 43 6.93 -1.30 1.74
N LYS A 44 6.78 -2.08 0.68
CA LYS A 44 7.83 -2.25 -0.30
C LYS A 44 8.15 -0.94 -1.03
N VAL A 45 7.11 -0.22 -1.43
CA VAL A 45 7.28 1.07 -2.10
C VAL A 45 7.88 2.10 -1.15
N GLU A 46 7.40 2.14 0.09
CA GLU A 46 7.94 3.05 1.09
C GLU A 46 9.42 2.79 1.36
N LYS A 47 9.81 1.53 1.39
CA LYS A 47 11.20 1.15 1.56
C LYS A 47 12.06 1.66 0.40
N LYS A 48 11.56 1.53 -0.83
CA LYS A 48 12.26 2.04 -1.99
C LYS A 48 12.43 3.55 -1.94
N ILE A 49 11.39 4.25 -1.54
CA ILE A 49 11.45 5.70 -1.40
C ILE A 49 12.48 6.09 -0.34
N ALA A 50 12.47 5.42 0.79
CA ALA A 50 13.43 5.69 1.85
C ALA A 50 14.86 5.44 1.39
N GLU A 51 15.09 4.38 0.63
CA GLU A 51 16.41 4.08 0.09
C GLU A 51 16.88 5.15 -0.88
N LEU A 52 15.99 5.64 -1.72
CA LEU A 52 16.33 6.70 -2.65
C LEU A 52 16.67 7.99 -1.94
N LYS A 53 15.92 8.33 -0.91
CA LYS A 53 16.20 9.51 -0.10
C LYS A 53 17.52 9.39 0.63
N LYS A 54 17.75 8.22 1.22
CA LYS A 54 18.98 7.95 1.95
C LYS A 54 20.20 8.03 1.03
N SER A 55 20.09 7.43 -0.14
CA SER A 55 21.17 7.46 -1.12
C SER A 55 21.50 8.88 -1.56
N LYS A 56 20.49 9.68 -1.77
CA LYS A 56 20.65 11.08 -2.18
C LYS A 56 21.30 11.90 -1.06
N ASP A 57 20.86 11.68 0.16
CA ASP A 57 21.40 12.41 1.31
C ASP A 57 22.80 11.93 1.68
N GLY A 58 23.08 10.66 1.44
CA GLY A 58 24.37 10.07 1.75
C GLY A 58 25.50 10.52 0.87
N ASN A 59 25.17 11.14 -0.22
CA ASN A 59 26.17 11.66 -1.14
C ASN A 59 26.33 13.15 -0.98
#